data_714805f99f90f72f65f70ce600f9d012
#
_entry.id   714805f99f90f72f65f70ce600f9d012
#
_cell.length_a   1.000
_cell.length_b   1.000
_cell.length_c   1.000
_cell.angle_alpha   90.00
_cell.angle_beta   90.00
_cell.angle_gamma   90.00
#
_symmetry.space_group_name_H-M   'P 1'
#
loop_
_entity.id
_entity.type
_entity.pdbx_description
1 polymer ?
#
loop_
_entity_poly.entity_id
_entity_poly.type
_entity_poly.pdbx_seq_one_letter_code
_entity_poly.pdbx_strand_id
1 'polypeptide(L)'
;MKPVTATHAWMRYENRPVHLFLSQWRENMMARFEWRTSLCAPDFPAAAYEGLRRRVTDHTPFNTLAWLCASEQALTAGERLHVLLGWQGDELALCLPLVASVERFGRLPFRVLRHLGYPLTDRLALLTCLDADSMRKALVIIRRHLPHAMLQLNELSEPIGEESTLTAWMAHSSTGERRISCRVPVHLISDTDRQEVSGDPRYKLRRARKRILAYGAQVRRISPDAATIGPILQALSEVEVQSWKGVEGVGIFTSNRSRQWINLAFTALAEQGLLRVVLLEVDGRCISYRLGLLEEGRLYDYNLAFLPKYADMGSGRVLLEEWIRWGLDDNWHWIDASRVSLMNSSHQLQERMTGQLEHWRWSFYSWRPSGLALGLTMRLWHQFKPWLKKWRAWHASVAPASPPTPTRVDKGPAPTEKNREGKHASPSHSQR
;
A
#
# COMPACT_ATOMS: atom_id res chain seq x y z
N MET A 1 42.75 41.68 -58.61
CA MET A 1 41.79 40.69 -58.06
C MET A 1 42.24 39.30 -58.53
N LYS A 2 42.78 38.47 -57.60
CA LYS A 2 43.20 37.08 -57.88
C LYS A 2 42.22 36.16 -57.15
N PRO A 3 41.78 35.03 -57.77
CA PRO A 3 40.86 34.10 -57.13
C PRO A 3 41.61 33.19 -56.14
N VAL A 4 41.01 33.00 -54.95
CA VAL A 4 41.45 32.08 -53.91
C VAL A 4 40.95 30.67 -54.25
N THR A 5 41.90 29.73 -54.48
CA THR A 5 41.67 28.32 -54.69
C THR A 5 41.32 27.64 -53.34
N ALA A 6 40.14 27.06 -53.25
CA ALA A 6 39.72 26.25 -52.10
C ALA A 6 40.32 24.83 -52.25
N THR A 7 41.17 24.45 -51.31
CA THR A 7 41.72 23.08 -51.18
C THR A 7 40.71 22.19 -50.46
N HIS A 8 40.18 21.18 -51.16
CA HIS A 8 39.36 20.13 -50.60
C HIS A 8 40.22 19.19 -49.76
N ALA A 9 40.04 19.24 -48.41
CA ALA A 9 40.51 18.23 -47.50
C ALA A 9 39.45 17.12 -47.43
N TRP A 10 39.68 16.03 -48.15
CA TRP A 10 38.90 14.78 -48.03
C TRP A 10 39.35 14.10 -46.73
N MET A 11 38.51 14.18 -45.66
CA MET A 11 38.62 13.28 -44.51
C MET A 11 38.32 11.87 -44.98
N ARG A 12 39.28 10.97 -44.89
CA ARG A 12 39.07 9.52 -45.04
C ARG A 12 38.24 9.06 -43.88
N TYR A 13 36.94 8.81 -44.09
CA TYR A 13 36.13 7.99 -43.22
C TYR A 13 36.65 6.54 -43.38
N GLU A 14 37.30 6.03 -42.34
CA GLU A 14 37.59 4.59 -42.22
C GLU A 14 36.26 3.84 -42.27
N ASN A 15 36.09 3.00 -43.25
CA ASN A 15 35.01 2.03 -43.41
C ASN A 15 35.09 1.03 -42.24
N ARG A 16 34.59 1.37 -41.07
CA ARG A 16 34.18 0.35 -40.09
C ARG A 16 32.96 -0.34 -40.67
N PRO A 17 32.95 -1.67 -40.77
CA PRO A 17 31.86 -2.37 -41.40
C PRO A 17 30.56 -2.09 -40.66
N VAL A 18 29.58 -1.54 -41.35
CA VAL A 18 28.24 -1.19 -40.82
C VAL A 18 27.60 -2.40 -40.07
N HIS A 19 27.95 -3.60 -40.47
CA HIS A 19 27.57 -4.85 -39.78
C HIS A 19 28.07 -4.97 -38.35
N LEU A 20 29.28 -4.53 -38.03
CA LEU A 20 29.83 -4.55 -36.70
C LEU A 20 29.15 -3.48 -35.81
N PHE A 21 28.83 -2.33 -36.39
CA PHE A 21 28.10 -1.27 -35.68
C PHE A 21 26.66 -1.71 -35.40
N LEU A 22 25.96 -2.34 -36.34
CA LEU A 22 24.62 -2.85 -36.19
C LEU A 22 24.54 -4.06 -35.23
N SER A 23 25.56 -4.93 -35.22
CA SER A 23 25.61 -6.04 -34.28
C SER A 23 25.88 -5.55 -32.83
N GLN A 24 26.80 -4.63 -32.68
CA GLN A 24 27.12 -4.02 -31.39
C GLN A 24 25.95 -3.17 -30.87
N TRP A 25 25.22 -2.50 -31.78
CA TRP A 25 23.98 -1.78 -31.46
C TRP A 25 22.85 -2.73 -31.05
N ARG A 26 22.69 -3.88 -31.71
CA ARG A 26 21.73 -4.93 -31.34
C ARG A 26 22.11 -5.62 -30.05
N GLU A 27 23.38 -5.88 -29.78
CA GLU A 27 23.84 -6.45 -28.51
C GLU A 27 23.59 -5.49 -27.34
N ASN A 28 23.84 -4.19 -27.52
CA ASN A 28 23.54 -3.17 -26.50
C ASN A 28 22.03 -2.96 -26.28
N MET A 29 21.18 -3.31 -27.23
CA MET A 29 19.73 -3.25 -27.13
C MET A 29 19.10 -4.49 -26.47
N MET A 30 19.83 -5.61 -26.37
CA MET A 30 19.30 -6.82 -25.73
C MET A 30 19.49 -6.76 -24.21
N ALA A 31 18.37 -6.81 -23.47
CA ALA A 31 18.42 -6.83 -22.02
C ALA A 31 19.18 -8.06 -21.50
N ARG A 32 20.20 -7.84 -20.67
CA ARG A 32 20.92 -8.86 -19.88
C ARG A 32 20.21 -8.98 -18.52
N PHE A 33 20.01 -10.21 -18.05
CA PHE A 33 19.32 -10.46 -16.79
C PHE A 33 20.25 -11.15 -15.80
N GLU A 34 20.14 -10.74 -14.53
CA GLU A 34 20.84 -11.36 -13.44
C GLU A 34 19.94 -11.49 -12.19
N TRP A 35 20.28 -12.42 -11.32
CA TRP A 35 19.57 -12.63 -10.07
C TRP A 35 20.37 -12.16 -8.87
N ARG A 36 19.66 -11.52 -7.93
CA ARG A 36 20.14 -11.21 -6.59
C ARG A 36 19.21 -11.83 -5.55
N THR A 37 19.72 -12.05 -4.34
CA THR A 37 18.95 -12.63 -3.23
C THR A 37 18.69 -11.63 -2.13
N SER A 38 19.24 -10.44 -2.23
CA SER A 38 19.07 -9.35 -1.26
C SER A 38 19.16 -8.00 -1.96
N LEU A 39 18.38 -7.03 -1.47
CA LEU A 39 18.47 -5.61 -1.84
C LEU A 39 19.36 -4.83 -0.88
N CYS A 40 19.56 -5.38 0.33
CA CYS A 40 20.37 -4.75 1.39
C CYS A 40 21.83 -5.23 1.38
N ALA A 41 22.20 -6.13 0.47
CA ALA A 41 23.58 -6.64 0.37
C ALA A 41 24.52 -5.52 -0.13
N PRO A 42 25.77 -5.48 0.34
CA PRO A 42 26.75 -4.46 -0.06
C PRO A 42 27.06 -4.44 -1.56
N ASP A 43 26.86 -5.56 -2.26
CA ASP A 43 27.05 -5.72 -3.70
C ASP A 43 25.80 -5.40 -4.53
N PHE A 44 24.70 -5.01 -3.89
CA PHE A 44 23.51 -4.55 -4.62
C PHE A 44 23.79 -3.21 -5.30
N PRO A 45 23.45 -3.04 -6.59
CA PRO A 45 23.75 -1.82 -7.35
C PRO A 45 22.79 -0.66 -7.00
N ALA A 46 22.86 -0.17 -5.75
CA ALA A 46 21.95 0.82 -5.20
C ALA A 46 21.89 2.12 -6.02
N ALA A 47 23.04 2.60 -6.53
CA ALA A 47 23.08 3.81 -7.37
C ALA A 47 22.36 3.61 -8.71
N ALA A 48 22.51 2.45 -9.35
CA ALA A 48 21.80 2.12 -10.59
C ALA A 48 20.29 1.93 -10.33
N TYR A 49 19.93 1.36 -9.17
CA TYR A 49 18.53 1.24 -8.73
C TYR A 49 17.87 2.61 -8.58
N GLU A 50 18.50 3.54 -7.88
CA GLU A 50 17.97 4.91 -7.73
C GLU A 50 17.93 5.68 -9.06
N GLY A 51 18.86 5.38 -9.96
CA GLY A 51 18.82 5.86 -11.34
C GLY A 51 17.61 5.35 -12.11
N LEU A 52 17.30 4.05 -12.02
CA LEU A 52 16.09 3.47 -12.60
C LEU A 52 14.83 4.06 -11.98
N ARG A 53 14.77 4.15 -10.65
CA ARG A 53 13.61 4.68 -9.92
C ARG A 53 13.26 6.09 -10.38
N ARG A 54 14.24 6.97 -10.56
CA ARG A 54 14.03 8.35 -11.07
C ARG A 54 13.57 8.42 -12.52
N ARG A 55 13.87 7.43 -13.35
CA ARG A 55 13.40 7.36 -14.75
C ARG A 55 11.96 6.87 -14.87
N VAL A 56 11.45 6.14 -13.89
CA VAL A 56 10.06 5.67 -13.86
C VAL A 56 9.18 6.74 -13.21
N THR A 57 8.37 7.41 -14.01
CA THR A 57 7.61 8.62 -13.59
C THR A 57 6.53 8.37 -12.55
N ASP A 58 6.03 7.15 -12.45
CA ASP A 58 5.00 6.74 -11.50
C ASP A 58 5.57 5.98 -10.28
N HIS A 59 6.89 6.10 -10.04
CA HIS A 59 7.48 5.56 -8.82
C HIS A 59 6.81 6.14 -7.56
N THR A 60 6.86 5.38 -6.48
CA THR A 60 6.21 5.73 -5.22
C THR A 60 7.20 5.59 -4.06
N PRO A 61 6.91 6.15 -2.88
CA PRO A 61 7.72 5.92 -1.68
C PRO A 61 7.90 4.44 -1.32
N PHE A 62 6.98 3.57 -1.77
CA PHE A 62 7.07 2.12 -1.58
C PHE A 62 8.12 1.45 -2.47
N ASN A 63 8.69 2.19 -3.41
CA ASN A 63 9.84 1.78 -4.22
C ASN A 63 11.18 2.25 -3.64
N THR A 64 11.22 2.95 -2.51
CA THR A 64 12.49 3.32 -1.87
C THR A 64 13.21 2.09 -1.33
N LEU A 65 14.54 2.11 -1.33
CA LEU A 65 15.33 1.05 -0.68
C LEU A 65 15.02 0.95 0.81
N ALA A 66 14.69 2.07 1.47
CA ALA A 66 14.24 2.09 2.86
C ALA A 66 13.02 1.18 3.08
N TRP A 67 12.00 1.31 2.24
CA TRP A 67 10.81 0.45 2.31
C TRP A 67 11.11 -1.00 1.95
N LEU A 68 11.85 -1.22 0.87
CA LEU A 68 12.13 -2.56 0.35
C LEU A 68 13.08 -3.34 1.27
N CYS A 69 14.11 -2.71 1.83
CA CYS A 69 15.01 -3.36 2.79
C CYS A 69 14.31 -3.72 4.10
N ALA A 70 13.44 -2.84 4.61
CA ALA A 70 12.60 -3.18 5.75
C ALA A 70 11.65 -4.36 5.45
N SER A 71 11.11 -4.41 4.22
CA SER A 71 10.27 -5.50 3.75
C SER A 71 11.05 -6.82 3.67
N GLU A 72 12.30 -6.78 3.20
CA GLU A 72 13.21 -7.94 3.15
C GLU A 72 13.50 -8.47 4.56
N GLN A 73 13.82 -7.59 5.51
CA GLN A 73 14.11 -7.96 6.90
C GLN A 73 12.88 -8.54 7.63
N ALA A 74 11.68 -8.23 7.18
CA ALA A 74 10.44 -8.76 7.72
C ALA A 74 9.99 -10.09 7.11
N LEU A 75 10.77 -10.69 6.19
CA LEU A 75 10.45 -11.98 5.61
C LEU A 75 10.50 -13.10 6.65
N THR A 76 9.59 -14.06 6.53
CA THR A 76 9.55 -15.25 7.40
C THR A 76 10.43 -16.37 6.84
N ALA A 77 10.75 -17.36 7.67
CA ALA A 77 11.58 -18.51 7.27
C ALA A 77 11.02 -19.30 6.07
N GLY A 78 9.69 -19.21 5.82
CA GLY A 78 9.03 -19.86 4.67
C GLY A 78 9.03 -19.02 3.39
N GLU A 79 9.55 -17.80 3.44
CA GLU A 79 9.60 -16.85 2.34
C GLU A 79 11.05 -16.65 1.86
N ARG A 80 11.23 -16.54 0.55
CA ARG A 80 12.56 -16.33 -0.05
C ARG A 80 12.50 -15.20 -1.06
N LEU A 81 13.39 -14.23 -0.90
CA LEU A 81 13.55 -13.12 -1.84
C LEU A 81 14.38 -13.56 -3.05
N HIS A 82 13.92 -13.17 -4.22
CA HIS A 82 14.60 -13.26 -5.51
C HIS A 82 14.42 -11.94 -6.24
N VAL A 83 15.51 -11.24 -6.53
CA VAL A 83 15.48 -9.97 -7.24
C VAL A 83 15.98 -10.18 -8.65
N LEU A 84 15.10 -9.98 -9.64
CA LEU A 84 15.48 -9.99 -11.03
C LEU A 84 15.91 -8.57 -11.45
N LEU A 85 17.16 -8.43 -11.85
CA LEU A 85 17.69 -7.21 -12.46
C LEU A 85 17.79 -7.40 -13.97
N GLY A 86 17.38 -6.39 -14.72
CA GLY A 86 17.51 -6.35 -16.18
C GLY A 86 18.32 -5.11 -16.59
N TRP A 87 19.36 -5.32 -17.39
CA TRP A 87 20.29 -4.29 -17.82
C TRP A 87 20.19 -4.08 -19.34
N GLN A 88 20.21 -2.82 -19.77
CA GLN A 88 20.42 -2.42 -21.16
C GLN A 88 21.75 -1.67 -21.26
N GLY A 89 22.75 -2.30 -21.87
CA GLY A 89 24.13 -1.83 -21.70
C GLY A 89 24.53 -1.84 -20.23
N ASP A 90 24.98 -0.68 -19.73
CA ASP A 90 25.37 -0.49 -18.32
C ASP A 90 24.26 0.13 -17.46
N GLU A 91 23.09 0.40 -18.05
CA GLU A 91 21.96 0.97 -17.32
C GLU A 91 21.01 -0.11 -16.81
N LEU A 92 20.65 0.00 -15.52
CA LEU A 92 19.59 -0.85 -14.95
C LEU A 92 18.24 -0.41 -15.54
N ALA A 93 17.56 -1.32 -16.24
CA ALA A 93 16.29 -1.07 -16.91
C ALA A 93 15.11 -1.87 -16.31
N LEU A 94 15.37 -2.81 -15.40
CA LEU A 94 14.36 -3.54 -14.63
C LEU A 94 14.90 -3.87 -13.25
N CYS A 95 14.10 -3.62 -12.22
CA CYS A 95 14.27 -4.24 -10.90
C CYS A 95 12.95 -4.82 -10.42
N LEU A 96 12.91 -6.14 -10.27
CA LEU A 96 11.71 -6.86 -9.85
C LEU A 96 12.01 -7.76 -8.65
N PRO A 97 11.80 -7.27 -7.42
CA PRO A 97 11.95 -8.06 -6.21
C PRO A 97 10.72 -8.96 -6.00
N LEU A 98 10.92 -10.27 -6.08
CA LEU A 98 9.88 -11.29 -5.93
C LEU A 98 10.13 -12.14 -4.69
N VAL A 99 9.07 -12.39 -3.95
CA VAL A 99 9.07 -13.32 -2.80
C VAL A 99 8.40 -14.61 -3.21
N ALA A 100 9.14 -15.70 -3.10
CA ALA A 100 8.63 -17.05 -3.26
C ALA A 100 8.12 -17.58 -1.92
N SER A 101 6.87 -18.03 -1.88
CA SER A 101 6.24 -18.64 -0.72
C SER A 101 5.35 -19.81 -1.10
N VAL A 102 4.91 -20.59 -0.11
CA VAL A 102 3.89 -21.63 -0.29
C VAL A 102 2.60 -21.15 0.35
N GLU A 103 1.59 -20.92 -0.46
CA GLU A 103 0.28 -20.50 -0.02
C GLU A 103 -0.75 -21.61 -0.20
N ARG A 104 -1.73 -21.68 0.71
CA ARG A 104 -2.82 -22.64 0.63
C ARG A 104 -4.06 -22.01 -0.01
N PHE A 105 -4.52 -22.63 -1.09
CA PHE A 105 -5.80 -22.33 -1.71
C PHE A 105 -6.77 -23.48 -1.39
N GLY A 106 -7.67 -23.24 -0.45
CA GLY A 106 -8.41 -24.31 0.21
C GLY A 106 -7.46 -25.19 1.04
N ARG A 107 -7.37 -26.49 0.71
CA ARG A 107 -6.45 -27.43 1.39
C ARG A 107 -5.14 -27.70 0.62
N LEU A 108 -5.05 -27.21 -0.61
CA LEU A 108 -3.90 -27.52 -1.48
C LEU A 108 -2.83 -26.45 -1.38
N PRO A 109 -1.54 -26.83 -1.18
CA PRO A 109 -0.42 -25.89 -1.17
C PRO A 109 0.03 -25.62 -2.60
N PHE A 110 0.30 -24.33 -2.89
CA PHE A 110 0.83 -23.88 -4.17
C PHE A 110 2.03 -22.96 -3.94
N ARG A 111 3.07 -23.11 -4.74
CA ARG A 111 4.17 -22.14 -4.76
C ARG A 111 3.72 -20.89 -5.52
N VAL A 112 3.79 -19.75 -4.85
CA VAL A 112 3.36 -18.45 -5.36
C VAL A 112 4.53 -17.49 -5.33
N LEU A 113 4.61 -16.61 -6.33
CA LEU A 113 5.51 -15.48 -6.36
C LEU A 113 4.68 -14.20 -6.17
N ARG A 114 5.10 -13.33 -5.24
CA ARG A 114 4.52 -12.01 -5.02
C ARG A 114 5.62 -10.95 -5.07
N HIS A 115 5.25 -9.71 -5.33
CA HIS A 115 6.20 -8.62 -5.15
C HIS A 115 6.59 -8.48 -3.68
N LEU A 116 7.84 -8.05 -3.44
CA LEU A 116 8.30 -7.72 -2.08
C LEU A 116 7.46 -6.57 -1.53
N GLY A 117 7.18 -6.61 -0.23
CA GLY A 117 6.35 -5.62 0.44
C GLY A 117 4.86 -5.97 0.53
N TYR A 118 4.40 -7.03 -0.14
CA TYR A 118 3.04 -7.53 0.07
C TYR A 118 2.87 -8.12 1.50
N PRO A 119 1.79 -7.86 2.24
CA PRO A 119 0.60 -7.09 1.85
C PRO A 119 0.61 -5.61 2.23
N LEU A 120 1.69 -5.06 2.80
CA LEU A 120 1.75 -3.69 3.33
C LEU A 120 2.06 -2.62 2.27
N THR A 121 2.52 -2.99 1.08
CA THR A 121 2.70 -2.05 -0.03
C THR A 121 1.35 -1.69 -0.63
N ASP A 122 0.94 -0.44 -0.46
CA ASP A 122 -0.36 0.05 -0.91
C ASP A 122 -0.36 0.59 -2.35
N ARG A 123 0.81 0.95 -2.86
CA ARG A 123 1.01 1.50 -4.20
C ARG A 123 2.29 0.90 -4.78
N LEU A 124 2.13 -0.03 -5.70
CA LEU A 124 3.26 -0.64 -6.39
C LEU A 124 3.45 0.03 -7.74
N ALA A 125 4.62 0.60 -7.99
CA ALA A 125 5.08 0.89 -9.34
C ALA A 125 6.01 -0.22 -9.82
N LEU A 126 5.83 -0.67 -11.04
CA LEU A 126 6.75 -1.61 -11.68
C LEU A 126 7.95 -0.83 -12.20
N LEU A 127 9.11 -0.99 -11.56
CA LEU A 127 10.32 -0.30 -11.99
C LEU A 127 10.90 -0.97 -13.23
N THR A 128 10.46 -0.51 -14.39
CA THR A 128 10.94 -1.00 -15.69
C THR A 128 10.93 0.09 -16.75
N CYS A 129 11.99 0.12 -17.56
CA CYS A 129 12.10 0.83 -18.83
C CYS A 129 12.25 -0.15 -20.01
N LEU A 130 12.05 -1.45 -19.78
CA LEU A 130 12.15 -2.48 -20.80
C LEU A 130 10.93 -2.47 -21.73
N ASP A 131 11.18 -2.79 -23.00
CA ASP A 131 10.14 -3.04 -23.97
C ASP A 131 9.37 -4.36 -23.72
N ALA A 132 8.27 -4.55 -24.44
CA ALA A 132 7.42 -5.74 -24.31
C ALA A 132 8.15 -7.05 -24.59
N ASP A 133 9.11 -7.07 -25.53
CA ASP A 133 9.87 -8.27 -25.87
C ASP A 133 10.85 -8.66 -24.76
N SER A 134 11.56 -7.69 -24.23
CA SER A 134 12.45 -7.87 -23.08
C SER A 134 11.65 -8.27 -21.82
N MET A 135 10.47 -7.72 -21.61
CA MET A 135 9.58 -8.14 -20.53
C MET A 135 9.08 -9.59 -20.72
N ARG A 136 8.78 -10.03 -21.96
CA ARG A 136 8.47 -11.45 -22.23
C ARG A 136 9.64 -12.37 -21.85
N LYS A 137 10.88 -11.97 -22.22
CA LYS A 137 12.10 -12.71 -21.84
C LYS A 137 12.24 -12.77 -20.31
N ALA A 138 12.00 -11.67 -19.60
CA ALA A 138 12.01 -11.64 -18.13
C ALA A 138 11.05 -12.68 -17.54
N LEU A 139 9.81 -12.78 -18.04
CA LEU A 139 8.85 -13.79 -17.58
C LEU A 139 9.33 -15.23 -17.83
N VAL A 140 9.93 -15.49 -19.00
CA VAL A 140 10.50 -16.82 -19.30
C VAL A 140 11.62 -17.16 -18.32
N ILE A 141 12.51 -16.20 -18.03
CA ILE A 141 13.61 -16.37 -17.07
C ILE A 141 13.06 -16.63 -15.66
N ILE A 142 12.06 -15.86 -15.20
CA ILE A 142 11.39 -16.08 -13.93
C ILE A 142 10.83 -17.51 -13.83
N ARG A 143 10.13 -17.99 -14.85
CA ARG A 143 9.55 -19.33 -14.85
C ARG A 143 10.56 -20.46 -14.85
N ARG A 144 11.69 -20.25 -15.53
CA ARG A 144 12.79 -21.24 -15.53
C ARG A 144 13.51 -21.29 -14.21
N HIS A 145 13.81 -20.14 -13.63
CA HIS A 145 14.56 -20.04 -12.38
C HIS A 145 13.70 -20.31 -11.14
N LEU A 146 12.45 -19.82 -11.13
CA LEU A 146 11.52 -19.93 -10.02
C LEU A 146 10.27 -20.72 -10.42
N PRO A 147 10.27 -22.05 -10.32
CA PRO A 147 9.08 -22.86 -10.57
C PRO A 147 7.94 -22.47 -9.64
N HIS A 148 6.83 -21.98 -10.19
CA HIS A 148 5.66 -21.49 -9.44
C HIS A 148 4.35 -21.87 -10.14
N ALA A 149 3.24 -21.83 -9.39
CA ALA A 149 1.89 -21.96 -9.93
C ALA A 149 1.36 -20.58 -10.39
N MET A 150 1.61 -19.55 -9.61
CA MET A 150 1.12 -18.20 -9.87
C MET A 150 2.21 -17.15 -9.53
N LEU A 151 2.36 -16.16 -10.41
CA LEU A 151 3.00 -14.89 -10.12
C LEU A 151 1.92 -13.84 -9.96
N GLN A 152 1.92 -13.09 -8.85
CA GLN A 152 0.92 -12.07 -8.59
C GLN A 152 1.55 -10.76 -8.16
N LEU A 153 1.14 -9.68 -8.85
CA LEU A 153 1.47 -8.30 -8.52
C LEU A 153 0.19 -7.59 -8.08
N ASN A 154 0.24 -6.95 -6.92
CA ASN A 154 -0.91 -6.28 -6.33
C ASN A 154 -0.67 -4.78 -6.27
N GLU A 155 -1.76 -4.01 -6.26
CA GLU A 155 -1.76 -2.56 -6.07
C GLU A 155 -0.96 -1.79 -7.12
N LEU A 156 -0.96 -2.28 -8.34
CA LEU A 156 -0.39 -1.56 -9.48
C LEU A 156 -1.37 -0.48 -9.95
N SER A 157 -0.92 0.76 -9.98
CA SER A 157 -1.59 1.82 -10.74
C SER A 157 -1.25 1.65 -12.22
N GLU A 158 -2.26 1.70 -13.09
CA GLU A 158 -2.00 1.71 -14.52
C GLU A 158 -2.03 3.13 -15.06
N PRO A 159 -1.04 3.51 -15.85
CA PRO A 159 -1.13 4.75 -16.63
C PRO A 159 -2.31 4.64 -17.61
N ILE A 160 -3.13 5.68 -17.66
CA ILE A 160 -4.25 5.76 -18.60
C ILE A 160 -3.66 5.93 -20.00
N GLY A 161 -3.86 4.95 -20.89
CA GLY A 161 -3.63 5.08 -22.33
C GLY A 161 -2.37 4.44 -22.89
N GLU A 162 -1.51 3.81 -22.10
CA GLU A 162 -0.38 3.02 -22.61
C GLU A 162 -0.67 1.52 -22.55
N GLU A 163 -0.23 0.77 -23.56
CA GLU A 163 -0.18 -0.69 -23.45
C GLU A 163 0.75 -1.06 -22.30
N SER A 164 0.18 -1.53 -21.21
CA SER A 164 0.95 -1.96 -20.05
C SER A 164 1.96 -3.04 -20.48
N THR A 165 3.22 -2.88 -20.07
CA THR A 165 4.27 -3.89 -20.32
C THR A 165 3.87 -5.27 -19.76
N LEU A 166 2.93 -5.33 -18.82
CA LEU A 166 2.38 -6.57 -18.29
C LEU A 166 1.40 -7.28 -19.23
N THR A 167 0.84 -6.61 -20.24
CA THR A 167 0.00 -7.27 -21.26
C THR A 167 0.77 -8.34 -22.02
N ALA A 168 2.06 -8.11 -22.26
CA ALA A 168 2.95 -9.11 -22.84
C ALA A 168 3.05 -10.39 -21.98
N TRP A 169 2.97 -10.26 -20.66
CA TRP A 169 2.97 -11.40 -19.73
C TRP A 169 1.64 -12.15 -19.76
N MET A 170 0.52 -11.44 -19.94
CA MET A 170 -0.80 -12.06 -20.07
C MET A 170 -0.85 -13.02 -21.28
N ALA A 171 -0.35 -12.59 -22.44
CA ALA A 171 -0.30 -13.40 -23.65
C ALA A 171 0.58 -14.65 -23.51
N HIS A 172 1.58 -14.64 -22.61
CA HIS A 172 2.51 -15.74 -22.38
C HIS A 172 2.18 -16.59 -21.14
N SER A 173 1.08 -16.33 -20.45
CA SER A 173 0.60 -17.13 -19.33
C SER A 173 -0.43 -18.16 -19.78
N SER A 174 -0.56 -19.28 -19.06
CA SER A 174 -1.61 -20.30 -19.34
C SER A 174 -2.98 -19.67 -19.23
N THR A 175 -3.14 -18.90 -18.17
CA THR A 175 -4.23 -17.97 -17.97
C THR A 175 -3.68 -16.75 -17.26
N GLY A 176 -4.23 -15.59 -17.55
CA GLY A 176 -3.95 -14.38 -16.82
C GLY A 176 -5.26 -13.77 -16.33
N GLU A 177 -5.19 -13.07 -15.23
CA GLU A 177 -6.32 -12.38 -14.65
C GLU A 177 -5.89 -11.00 -14.19
N ARG A 178 -6.65 -10.00 -14.59
CA ARG A 178 -6.52 -8.62 -14.13
C ARG A 178 -7.81 -8.21 -13.42
N ARG A 179 -7.68 -7.69 -12.21
CA ARG A 179 -8.82 -7.25 -11.41
C ARG A 179 -8.53 -5.95 -10.70
N ILE A 180 -9.54 -5.10 -10.62
CA ILE A 180 -9.49 -3.93 -9.74
C ILE A 180 -9.37 -4.43 -8.29
N SER A 181 -8.33 -3.99 -7.61
CA SER A 181 -8.05 -4.29 -6.21
C SER A 181 -8.76 -3.29 -5.30
N CYS A 182 -8.59 -2.00 -5.59
CA CYS A 182 -9.26 -0.91 -4.89
C CYS A 182 -9.38 0.31 -5.80
N ARG A 183 -10.16 1.29 -5.34
CA ARG A 183 -10.21 2.64 -5.89
C ARG A 183 -9.61 3.60 -4.89
N VAL A 184 -8.94 4.61 -5.39
CA VAL A 184 -8.25 5.60 -4.58
C VAL A 184 -8.68 6.99 -5.02
N PRO A 185 -9.41 7.73 -4.18
CA PRO A 185 -9.69 9.13 -4.44
C PRO A 185 -8.39 9.92 -4.45
N VAL A 186 -8.21 10.78 -5.44
CA VAL A 186 -7.04 11.65 -5.56
C VAL A 186 -7.46 13.11 -5.63
N HIS A 187 -6.60 13.99 -5.14
CA HIS A 187 -6.82 15.41 -5.16
C HIS A 187 -5.60 16.14 -5.73
N LEU A 188 -5.86 16.95 -6.75
CA LEU A 188 -4.89 17.91 -7.27
C LEU A 188 -5.04 19.20 -6.48
N ILE A 189 -4.01 19.56 -5.73
CA ILE A 189 -4.00 20.78 -4.92
C ILE A 189 -3.88 21.99 -5.84
N SER A 190 -4.71 23.00 -5.59
CA SER A 190 -4.74 24.25 -6.35
C SER A 190 -5.11 25.43 -5.47
N ASP A 191 -4.91 26.63 -5.94
CA ASP A 191 -5.30 27.86 -5.20
C ASP A 191 -6.79 27.93 -4.87
N THR A 192 -7.64 27.21 -5.60
CA THR A 192 -9.07 27.13 -5.28
C THR A 192 -9.33 26.45 -3.93
N ASP A 193 -8.39 25.65 -3.44
CA ASP A 193 -8.48 24.99 -2.13
C ASP A 193 -8.32 25.95 -0.95
N ARG A 194 -7.86 27.17 -1.18
CA ARG A 194 -7.87 28.27 -0.17
C ARG A 194 -9.29 28.68 0.18
N GLN A 195 -10.25 28.42 -0.72
CA GLN A 195 -11.65 28.72 -0.48
C GLN A 195 -12.32 27.61 0.35
N GLU A 196 -13.24 28.01 1.21
CA GLU A 196 -14.05 27.03 1.92
C GLU A 196 -14.92 26.22 0.95
N VAL A 197 -15.00 24.91 1.21
CA VAL A 197 -15.96 24.04 0.50
C VAL A 197 -17.37 24.57 0.68
N SER A 198 -18.17 24.49 -0.34
CA SER A 198 -19.59 24.88 -0.31
C SER A 198 -20.52 23.69 -0.05
N GLY A 199 -21.80 23.98 0.25
CA GLY A 199 -22.85 22.96 0.37
C GLY A 199 -22.72 21.99 1.54
N ASP A 200 -23.16 20.75 1.35
CA ASP A 200 -23.17 19.68 2.37
C ASP A 200 -21.78 19.35 2.95
N PRO A 201 -20.69 19.28 2.17
CA PRO A 201 -19.34 19.11 2.71
C PRO A 201 -18.96 20.19 3.71
N ARG A 202 -19.30 21.46 3.46
CA ARG A 202 -19.07 22.57 4.38
C ARG A 202 -19.80 22.36 5.70
N TYR A 203 -21.06 21.98 5.64
CA TYR A 203 -21.85 21.71 6.84
C TYR A 203 -21.23 20.57 7.67
N LYS A 204 -20.87 19.47 7.02
CA LYS A 204 -20.23 18.31 7.67
C LYS A 204 -18.88 18.67 8.32
N LEU A 205 -18.04 19.46 7.62
CA LEU A 205 -16.76 19.94 8.17
C LEU A 205 -16.97 20.87 9.36
N ARG A 206 -17.87 21.84 9.26
CA ARG A 206 -18.18 22.77 10.37
C ARG A 206 -18.68 22.02 11.60
N ARG A 207 -19.57 21.04 11.39
CA ARG A 207 -20.07 20.18 12.47
C ARG A 207 -18.95 19.38 13.13
N ALA A 208 -18.05 18.79 12.34
CA ALA A 208 -16.90 18.04 12.84
C ALA A 208 -15.94 18.95 13.63
N ARG A 209 -15.59 20.13 13.10
CA ARG A 209 -14.75 21.13 13.80
C ARG A 209 -15.36 21.58 15.12
N LYS A 210 -16.69 21.84 15.15
CA LYS A 210 -17.39 22.21 16.38
C LYS A 210 -17.29 21.12 17.46
N ARG A 211 -17.39 19.84 17.07
CA ARG A 211 -17.24 18.71 17.99
C ARG A 211 -15.80 18.57 18.48
N ILE A 212 -14.83 18.69 17.60
CA ILE A 212 -13.40 18.66 17.95
C ILE A 212 -13.10 19.73 19.01
N LEU A 213 -13.57 20.95 18.81
CA LEU A 213 -13.44 22.04 19.79
C LEU A 213 -14.15 21.73 21.12
N ALA A 214 -15.36 21.14 21.08
CA ALA A 214 -16.11 20.78 22.28
C ALA A 214 -15.40 19.71 23.14
N TYR A 215 -14.59 18.85 22.52
CA TYR A 215 -13.75 17.87 23.23
C TYR A 215 -12.38 18.45 23.65
N GLY A 216 -12.11 19.73 23.37
CA GLY A 216 -10.78 20.32 23.62
C GLY A 216 -9.67 19.75 22.76
N ALA A 217 -10.04 19.07 21.66
CA ALA A 217 -9.05 18.43 20.79
C ALA A 217 -8.31 19.44 19.91
N GLN A 218 -7.01 19.22 19.73
CA GLN A 218 -6.12 20.03 18.91
C GLN A 218 -5.59 19.22 17.72
N VAL A 219 -5.51 19.87 16.55
CA VAL A 219 -4.88 19.30 15.35
C VAL A 219 -3.38 19.61 15.39
N ARG A 220 -2.56 18.59 15.12
CA ARG A 220 -1.11 18.77 14.99
C ARG A 220 -0.62 18.20 13.66
N ARG A 221 0.30 18.92 13.01
CA ARG A 221 1.08 18.49 11.86
C ARG A 221 2.47 18.10 12.35
N ILE A 222 2.96 16.95 11.96
CA ILE A 222 4.28 16.46 12.37
C ILE A 222 5.00 15.90 11.14
N SER A 223 6.23 16.36 10.92
CA SER A 223 7.20 15.75 10.01
C SER A 223 8.25 15.05 10.88
N PRO A 224 8.07 13.78 11.22
CA PRO A 224 8.97 13.09 12.13
C PRO A 224 10.32 12.84 11.48
N ASP A 225 11.37 12.90 12.29
CA ASP A 225 12.71 12.46 11.98
C ASP A 225 13.06 11.14 12.71
N ALA A 226 14.28 10.65 12.54
CA ALA A 226 14.72 9.40 13.17
C ALA A 226 14.64 9.44 14.71
N ALA A 227 14.81 10.61 15.33
CA ALA A 227 14.79 10.75 16.80
C ALA A 227 13.36 10.78 17.35
N THR A 228 12.42 11.32 16.60
CA THR A 228 11.04 11.56 17.04
C THR A 228 10.04 10.51 16.58
N ILE A 229 10.38 9.69 15.58
CA ILE A 229 9.44 8.74 14.98
C ILE A 229 8.98 7.63 15.96
N GLY A 230 9.86 7.14 16.84
CA GLY A 230 9.55 6.03 17.75
C GLY A 230 8.35 6.31 18.66
N PRO A 231 8.35 7.37 19.48
CA PRO A 231 7.19 7.77 20.30
C PRO A 231 5.92 8.01 19.48
N ILE A 232 6.04 8.56 18.27
CA ILE A 232 4.90 8.79 17.38
C ILE A 232 4.29 7.46 16.95
N LEU A 233 5.09 6.51 16.43
CA LEU A 233 4.59 5.19 16.03
C LEU A 233 3.92 4.44 17.18
N GLN A 234 4.45 4.58 18.41
CA GLN A 234 3.80 4.02 19.58
C GLN A 234 2.40 4.62 19.80
N ALA A 235 2.27 5.95 19.79
CA ALA A 235 0.98 6.62 19.95
C ALA A 235 -0.02 6.22 18.85
N LEU A 236 0.42 6.14 17.59
CA LEU A 236 -0.43 5.70 16.47
C LEU A 236 -0.86 4.22 16.64
N SER A 237 0.05 3.35 17.07
CA SER A 237 -0.22 1.93 17.34
C SER A 237 -1.29 1.77 18.44
N GLU A 238 -1.21 2.54 19.52
CA GLU A 238 -2.19 2.50 20.60
C GLU A 238 -3.60 2.87 20.12
N VAL A 239 -3.72 3.85 19.22
CA VAL A 239 -5.00 4.22 18.62
C VAL A 239 -5.50 3.11 17.67
N GLU A 240 -4.63 2.58 16.80
CA GLU A 240 -5.04 1.57 15.82
C GLU A 240 -5.50 0.27 16.48
N VAL A 241 -4.77 -0.22 17.48
CA VAL A 241 -5.12 -1.47 18.19
C VAL A 241 -6.47 -1.35 18.90
N GLN A 242 -6.83 -0.17 19.39
CA GLN A 242 -8.13 0.08 20.01
C GLN A 242 -9.24 0.42 19.01
N SER A 243 -8.91 0.63 17.73
CA SER A 243 -9.88 0.93 16.68
C SER A 243 -10.54 -0.34 16.12
N TRP A 244 -11.51 -0.15 15.21
CA TRP A 244 -12.11 -1.26 14.48
C TRP A 244 -11.08 -2.14 13.73
N LYS A 245 -9.95 -1.55 13.30
CA LYS A 245 -8.87 -2.29 12.64
C LYS A 245 -8.22 -3.32 13.55
N GLY A 246 -8.01 -2.96 14.82
CA GLY A 246 -7.50 -3.89 15.82
C GLY A 246 -8.48 -5.04 16.09
N VAL A 247 -9.77 -4.74 16.18
CA VAL A 247 -10.82 -5.76 16.35
C VAL A 247 -10.88 -6.72 15.17
N GLU A 248 -10.76 -6.24 13.94
CA GLU A 248 -10.78 -7.04 12.71
C GLU A 248 -9.43 -7.66 12.33
N GLY A 249 -8.35 -7.28 13.02
CA GLY A 249 -6.99 -7.76 12.74
C GLY A 249 -6.41 -7.28 11.39
N VAL A 250 -6.87 -6.14 10.87
CA VAL A 250 -6.51 -5.63 9.52
C VAL A 250 -5.59 -4.40 9.55
N GLY A 251 -5.17 -3.95 10.73
CA GLY A 251 -4.27 -2.81 10.89
C GLY A 251 -2.81 -3.13 10.60
N ILE A 252 -2.01 -2.09 10.39
CA ILE A 252 -0.57 -2.22 10.15
C ILE A 252 0.21 -2.55 11.44
N PHE A 253 -0.37 -2.29 12.62
CA PHE A 253 0.21 -2.57 13.92
C PHE A 253 -0.39 -3.82 14.61
N THR A 254 -1.25 -4.59 13.94
CA THR A 254 -1.99 -5.70 14.56
C THR A 254 -1.15 -6.96 14.80
N SER A 255 -0.11 -7.22 14.00
CA SER A 255 0.79 -8.36 14.16
C SER A 255 2.20 -7.93 14.55
N ASN A 256 2.94 -8.81 15.24
CA ASN A 256 4.34 -8.54 15.58
C ASN A 256 5.20 -8.31 14.32
N ARG A 257 4.97 -9.12 13.27
CA ARG A 257 5.66 -8.98 11.99
C ARG A 257 5.39 -7.61 11.36
N SER A 258 4.14 -7.21 11.26
CA SER A 258 3.78 -5.90 10.67
C SER A 258 4.37 -4.75 11.49
N ARG A 259 4.32 -4.83 12.82
CA ARG A 259 4.92 -3.80 13.70
C ARG A 259 6.43 -3.68 13.49
N GLN A 260 7.14 -4.81 13.46
CA GLN A 260 8.58 -4.81 13.21
C GLN A 260 8.90 -4.18 11.84
N TRP A 261 8.21 -4.61 10.80
CA TRP A 261 8.37 -4.05 9.46
C TRP A 261 8.11 -2.55 9.43
N ILE A 262 6.97 -2.10 9.96
CA ILE A 262 6.58 -0.68 9.97
C ILE A 262 7.59 0.15 10.77
N ASN A 263 8.05 -0.33 11.91
CA ASN A 263 9.08 0.37 12.67
C ASN A 263 10.37 0.55 11.88
N LEU A 264 10.87 -0.51 11.23
CA LEU A 264 12.07 -0.44 10.40
C LEU A 264 11.87 0.51 9.20
N ALA A 265 10.78 0.33 8.45
CA ALA A 265 10.50 1.13 7.26
C ALA A 265 10.33 2.61 7.61
N PHE A 266 9.55 2.91 8.64
CA PHE A 266 9.23 4.29 8.96
C PHE A 266 10.38 5.02 9.65
N THR A 267 11.23 4.33 10.39
CA THR A 267 12.49 4.93 10.86
C THR A 267 13.35 5.36 9.67
N ALA A 268 13.60 4.46 8.73
CA ALA A 268 14.42 4.77 7.56
C ALA A 268 13.76 5.82 6.61
N LEU A 269 12.43 5.85 6.51
CA LEU A 269 11.71 6.86 5.74
C LEU A 269 11.68 8.22 6.47
N ALA A 270 11.66 8.23 7.81
CA ALA A 270 11.78 9.45 8.61
C ALA A 270 13.16 10.10 8.45
N GLU A 271 14.23 9.29 8.43
CA GLU A 271 15.59 9.76 8.13
C GLU A 271 15.68 10.46 6.76
N GLN A 272 14.87 10.03 5.78
CA GLN A 272 14.78 10.63 4.46
C GLN A 272 13.80 11.80 4.38
N GLY A 273 13.12 12.15 5.50
CA GLY A 273 12.13 13.23 5.54
C GLY A 273 10.82 12.95 4.79
N LEU A 274 10.54 11.69 4.47
CA LEU A 274 9.38 11.29 3.66
C LEU A 274 8.08 11.13 4.46
N LEU A 275 8.13 11.11 5.79
CA LEU A 275 6.94 10.91 6.61
C LEU A 275 6.20 12.20 6.91
N ARG A 276 4.87 12.09 6.94
CA ARG A 276 3.96 13.15 7.40
C ARG A 276 2.88 12.53 8.27
N VAL A 277 2.56 13.21 9.37
CA VAL A 277 1.49 12.79 10.29
C VAL A 277 0.61 13.99 10.60
N VAL A 278 -0.70 13.84 10.48
CA VAL A 278 -1.68 14.75 11.07
C VAL A 278 -2.47 13.98 12.10
N LEU A 279 -2.62 14.56 13.28
CA LEU A 279 -3.31 13.89 14.37
C LEU A 279 -4.16 14.87 15.18
N LEU A 280 -5.12 14.30 15.92
CA LEU A 280 -5.91 14.98 16.94
C LEU A 280 -5.44 14.51 18.31
N GLU A 281 -5.20 15.46 19.19
CA GLU A 281 -4.86 15.22 20.60
C GLU A 281 -5.91 15.81 21.53
N VAL A 282 -6.22 15.07 22.59
CA VAL A 282 -6.97 15.55 23.77
C VAL A 282 -6.09 15.29 24.99
N ASP A 283 -5.83 16.31 25.79
CA ASP A 283 -4.99 16.24 26.99
C ASP A 283 -3.61 15.57 26.70
N GLY A 284 -3.00 15.90 25.55
CA GLY A 284 -1.71 15.37 25.12
C GLY A 284 -1.74 13.93 24.59
N ARG A 285 -2.90 13.29 24.53
CA ARG A 285 -3.06 11.93 24.02
C ARG A 285 -3.60 11.94 22.59
N CYS A 286 -2.96 11.19 21.69
CA CYS A 286 -3.48 10.97 20.35
C CYS A 286 -4.80 10.18 20.39
N ILE A 287 -5.83 10.70 19.72
CA ILE A 287 -7.16 10.07 19.65
C ILE A 287 -7.58 9.71 18.23
N SER A 288 -6.97 10.33 17.23
CA SER A 288 -7.18 10.06 15.80
C SER A 288 -5.99 10.55 15.01
N TYR A 289 -5.66 9.88 13.93
CA TYR A 289 -4.54 10.24 13.07
C TYR A 289 -4.75 9.88 11.60
N ARG A 290 -3.96 10.52 10.75
CA ARG A 290 -3.58 10.07 9.41
C ARG A 290 -2.06 10.10 9.31
N LEU A 291 -1.51 9.05 8.71
CA LEU A 291 -0.10 8.87 8.45
C LEU A 291 0.09 8.74 6.94
N GLY A 292 0.96 9.55 6.38
CA GLY A 292 1.24 9.59 4.94
C GLY A 292 2.72 9.63 4.63
N LEU A 293 3.03 9.33 3.37
CA LEU A 293 4.35 9.39 2.77
C LEU A 293 4.36 10.51 1.74
N LEU A 294 5.27 11.46 1.88
CA LEU A 294 5.42 12.59 0.96
C LEU A 294 6.70 12.42 0.14
N GLU A 295 6.56 12.38 -1.16
CA GLU A 295 7.69 12.34 -2.09
C GLU A 295 7.40 13.24 -3.30
N GLU A 296 8.35 14.08 -3.67
CA GLU A 296 8.25 14.99 -4.83
C GLU A 296 6.92 15.75 -4.89
N GLY A 297 6.43 16.26 -3.74
CA GLY A 297 5.17 16.99 -3.63
C GLY A 297 3.91 16.13 -3.79
N ARG A 298 4.04 14.79 -3.81
CA ARG A 298 2.93 13.84 -3.83
C ARG A 298 2.78 13.19 -2.47
N LEU A 299 1.65 13.41 -1.81
CA LEU A 299 1.31 12.75 -0.55
C LEU A 299 0.52 11.47 -0.81
N TYR A 300 0.98 10.38 -0.27
CA TYR A 300 0.29 9.08 -0.22
C TYR A 300 -0.22 8.86 1.19
N ASP A 301 -1.52 9.07 1.42
CA ASP A 301 -2.17 8.80 2.70
C ASP A 301 -2.23 7.28 2.92
N TYR A 302 -1.43 6.80 3.85
CA TYR A 302 -1.16 5.37 4.00
C TYR A 302 -2.04 4.71 5.04
N ASN A 303 -2.18 5.34 6.21
CA ASN A 303 -2.94 4.73 7.30
C ASN A 303 -3.69 5.79 8.12
N LEU A 304 -4.87 5.40 8.58
CA LEU A 304 -5.69 6.22 9.48
C LEU A 304 -6.38 5.35 10.52
N ALA A 305 -6.52 5.87 11.72
CA ALA A 305 -7.36 5.27 12.75
C ALA A 305 -7.91 6.35 13.71
N PHE A 306 -8.89 5.98 14.49
CA PHE A 306 -9.45 6.79 15.56
C PHE A 306 -9.95 5.90 16.70
N LEU A 307 -9.94 6.42 17.91
CA LEU A 307 -10.50 5.72 19.08
C LEU A 307 -12.03 5.69 18.98
N PRO A 308 -12.69 4.55 19.20
CA PRO A 308 -14.15 4.38 19.06
C PRO A 308 -14.96 5.39 19.89
N LYS A 309 -14.45 5.76 21.07
CA LYS A 309 -15.06 6.79 21.94
C LYS A 309 -15.30 8.13 21.23
N TYR A 310 -14.50 8.45 20.23
CA TYR A 310 -14.52 9.71 19.49
C TYR A 310 -15.01 9.57 18.05
N ALA A 311 -15.68 8.46 17.72
CA ALA A 311 -16.16 8.16 16.35
C ALA A 311 -17.12 9.24 15.81
N ASP A 312 -17.90 9.87 16.69
CA ASP A 312 -18.87 10.91 16.33
C ASP A 312 -18.24 12.24 15.93
N MET A 313 -16.96 12.48 16.26
CA MET A 313 -16.26 13.73 15.90
C MET A 313 -16.18 13.95 14.38
N GLY A 314 -16.10 12.87 13.58
CA GLY A 314 -15.82 12.98 12.15
C GLY A 314 -14.38 13.39 11.85
N SER A 315 -13.43 12.95 12.70
CA SER A 315 -12.00 13.29 12.67
C SER A 315 -11.34 12.99 11.32
N GLY A 316 -11.66 11.84 10.71
CA GLY A 316 -11.08 11.45 9.41
C GLY A 316 -11.31 12.48 8.30
N ARG A 317 -12.45 13.20 8.33
CA ARG A 317 -12.75 14.27 7.36
C ARG A 317 -11.93 15.52 7.64
N VAL A 318 -11.80 15.91 8.91
CA VAL A 318 -11.03 17.11 9.29
C VAL A 318 -9.54 16.89 9.03
N LEU A 319 -9.02 15.70 9.33
CA LEU A 319 -7.61 15.37 9.08
C LEU A 319 -7.31 15.25 7.58
N LEU A 320 -8.27 14.85 6.73
CA LEU A 320 -8.08 14.88 5.28
C LEU A 320 -8.07 16.32 4.74
N GLU A 321 -8.94 17.19 5.27
CA GLU A 321 -8.90 18.61 4.98
C GLU A 321 -7.59 19.25 5.44
N GLU A 322 -7.01 18.76 6.53
CA GLU A 322 -5.74 19.23 7.04
C GLU A 322 -4.57 18.83 6.14
N TRP A 323 -4.62 17.66 5.48
CA TRP A 323 -3.68 17.30 4.41
C TRP A 323 -3.70 18.31 3.27
N ILE A 324 -4.89 18.72 2.81
CA ILE A 324 -5.04 19.68 1.72
C ILE A 324 -4.47 21.05 2.13
N ARG A 325 -4.76 21.51 3.35
CA ARG A 325 -4.23 22.76 3.87
C ARG A 325 -2.72 22.74 4.01
N TRP A 326 -2.18 21.65 4.57
CA TRP A 326 -0.75 21.49 4.69
C TRP A 326 -0.09 21.47 3.32
N GLY A 327 -0.68 20.79 2.36
CA GLY A 327 -0.19 20.78 0.99
C GLY A 327 -0.18 22.16 0.33
N LEU A 328 -1.18 23.01 0.59
CA LEU A 328 -1.18 24.41 0.15
C LEU A 328 -0.06 25.23 0.79
N ASP A 329 0.22 24.99 2.07
CA ASP A 329 1.26 25.72 2.81
C ASP A 329 2.66 25.30 2.36
N ASP A 330 2.87 24.00 2.08
CA ASP A 330 4.16 23.41 1.71
C ASP A 330 4.31 23.15 0.19
N ASN A 331 3.40 23.67 -0.64
CA ASN A 331 3.41 23.54 -2.11
C ASN A 331 3.38 22.08 -2.60
N TRP A 332 2.62 21.20 -1.94
CA TRP A 332 2.34 19.90 -2.52
C TRP A 332 1.37 20.08 -3.69
N HIS A 333 1.45 19.19 -4.67
CA HIS A 333 0.60 19.30 -5.84
C HIS A 333 -0.43 18.16 -5.94
N TRP A 334 -0.28 17.09 -5.16
CA TRP A 334 -1.15 15.93 -5.28
C TRP A 334 -1.28 15.17 -3.95
N ILE A 335 -2.49 14.65 -3.70
CA ILE A 335 -2.81 13.80 -2.56
C ILE A 335 -3.54 12.55 -3.04
N ASP A 336 -3.02 11.38 -2.69
CA ASP A 336 -3.73 10.11 -2.71
C ASP A 336 -4.41 9.93 -1.34
N ALA A 337 -5.74 9.91 -1.32
CA ALA A 337 -6.52 9.95 -0.07
C ALA A 337 -6.76 8.57 0.54
N SER A 338 -5.90 7.59 0.25
CA SER A 338 -5.99 6.21 0.73
C SER A 338 -7.06 5.36 0.04
N ARG A 339 -6.98 4.06 0.26
CA ARG A 339 -7.87 3.07 -0.35
C ARG A 339 -9.31 3.23 0.10
N VAL A 340 -10.23 3.17 -0.85
CA VAL A 340 -11.66 3.05 -0.58
C VAL A 340 -12.15 1.68 -1.01
N SER A 341 -12.94 1.03 -0.14
CA SER A 341 -13.59 -0.22 -0.50
C SER A 341 -14.46 -0.04 -1.74
N LEU A 342 -14.38 -0.97 -2.68
CA LEU A 342 -15.26 -1.00 -3.86
C LEU A 342 -16.77 -1.05 -3.49
N MET A 343 -17.08 -1.44 -2.26
CA MET A 343 -18.44 -1.61 -1.74
C MET A 343 -18.94 -0.41 -0.93
N ASN A 344 -18.06 0.49 -0.47
CA ASN A 344 -18.38 1.56 0.46
C ASN A 344 -17.64 2.84 0.08
N SER A 345 -18.24 3.64 -0.79
CA SER A 345 -17.63 4.87 -1.31
C SER A 345 -17.94 6.13 -0.49
N SER A 346 -18.79 6.06 0.53
CA SER A 346 -19.47 7.26 1.07
C SER A 346 -18.82 7.93 2.29
N HIS A 347 -17.66 7.47 2.77
CA HIS A 347 -17.24 7.84 4.13
C HIS A 347 -16.18 8.95 4.26
N GLN A 348 -15.61 9.43 3.16
CA GLN A 348 -14.54 10.44 3.25
C GLN A 348 -14.80 11.54 2.26
N LEU A 349 -14.38 12.74 2.52
CA LEU A 349 -14.47 13.97 1.71
C LEU A 349 -14.31 13.77 0.18
N GLN A 350 -15.00 12.76 -0.36
CA GLN A 350 -14.96 12.44 -1.79
C GLN A 350 -15.46 13.61 -2.64
N GLU A 351 -16.35 14.41 -2.05
CA GLU A 351 -16.89 15.62 -2.68
C GLU A 351 -15.81 16.67 -2.98
N ARG A 352 -14.64 16.56 -2.31
CA ARG A 352 -13.50 17.46 -2.50
C ARG A 352 -12.43 16.87 -3.42
N MET A 353 -12.49 15.60 -3.70
CA MET A 353 -11.49 14.92 -4.53
C MET A 353 -11.70 15.31 -6.00
N THR A 354 -10.58 15.55 -6.70
CA THR A 354 -10.58 15.96 -8.11
C THR A 354 -10.63 14.78 -9.07
N GLY A 355 -10.32 13.58 -8.59
CA GLY A 355 -10.29 12.38 -9.42
C GLY A 355 -10.25 11.10 -8.62
N GLN A 356 -10.07 9.99 -9.34
CA GLN A 356 -10.00 8.65 -8.78
C GLN A 356 -9.05 7.80 -9.62
N LEU A 357 -8.16 7.08 -8.97
CA LEU A 357 -7.31 6.07 -9.59
C LEU A 357 -7.82 4.68 -9.26
N GLU A 358 -7.57 3.74 -10.15
CA GLU A 358 -7.81 2.32 -9.93
C GLU A 358 -6.49 1.60 -9.75
N HIS A 359 -6.41 0.78 -8.71
CA HIS A 359 -5.30 -0.11 -8.48
C HIS A 359 -5.69 -1.52 -8.86
N TRP A 360 -4.77 -2.21 -9.52
CA TRP A 360 -5.02 -3.48 -10.14
C TRP A 360 -4.20 -4.58 -9.50
N ARG A 361 -4.81 -5.75 -9.46
CA ARG A 361 -4.15 -7.02 -9.18
C ARG A 361 -3.98 -7.78 -10.48
N TRP A 362 -2.74 -8.13 -10.79
CA TRP A 362 -2.38 -8.96 -11.90
C TRP A 362 -1.97 -10.32 -11.41
N SER A 363 -2.54 -11.40 -11.98
CA SER A 363 -2.22 -12.78 -11.65
C SER A 363 -1.88 -13.54 -12.94
N PHE A 364 -0.69 -14.14 -12.99
CA PHE A 364 -0.17 -14.86 -14.13
C PHE A 364 0.03 -16.32 -13.74
N TYR A 365 -0.79 -17.21 -14.25
CA TYR A 365 -0.70 -18.63 -13.97
C TYR A 365 0.29 -19.31 -14.91
N SER A 366 1.12 -20.20 -14.40
CA SER A 366 2.11 -20.90 -15.20
C SER A 366 1.49 -22.06 -16.00
N TRP A 367 2.20 -22.54 -17.02
CA TRP A 367 1.83 -23.71 -17.82
C TRP A 367 2.06 -25.04 -17.08
N ARG A 368 2.59 -25.01 -15.85
CA ARG A 368 2.74 -26.22 -15.03
C ARG A 368 1.37 -26.76 -14.60
N PRO A 369 1.22 -28.09 -14.37
CA PRO A 369 -0.05 -28.64 -13.91
C PRO A 369 -0.65 -27.93 -12.70
N SER A 370 0.21 -27.52 -11.73
CA SER A 370 -0.22 -26.73 -10.56
C SER A 370 -0.74 -25.34 -10.93
N GLY A 371 -0.16 -24.68 -11.94
CA GLY A 371 -0.62 -23.38 -12.43
C GLY A 371 -1.94 -23.49 -13.18
N LEU A 372 -2.07 -24.49 -14.05
CA LEU A 372 -3.31 -24.78 -14.77
C LEU A 372 -4.46 -25.10 -13.79
N ALA A 373 -4.22 -25.97 -12.80
CA ALA A 373 -5.20 -26.33 -11.80
C ALA A 373 -5.61 -25.12 -10.96
N LEU A 374 -4.66 -24.30 -10.48
CA LEU A 374 -4.94 -23.11 -9.71
C LEU A 374 -5.71 -22.08 -10.53
N GLY A 375 -5.28 -21.81 -11.78
CA GLY A 375 -5.95 -20.87 -12.68
C GLY A 375 -7.39 -21.26 -12.98
N LEU A 376 -7.65 -22.54 -13.26
CA LEU A 376 -9.00 -23.05 -13.48
C LEU A 376 -9.84 -22.92 -12.21
N THR A 377 -9.30 -23.33 -11.04
CA THR A 377 -9.99 -23.24 -9.75
C THR A 377 -10.37 -21.79 -9.43
N MET A 378 -9.47 -20.84 -9.66
CA MET A 378 -9.72 -19.42 -9.41
C MET A 378 -10.78 -18.85 -10.36
N ARG A 379 -10.76 -19.22 -11.65
CA ARG A 379 -11.82 -18.83 -12.61
C ARG A 379 -13.19 -19.35 -12.15
N LEU A 380 -13.28 -20.63 -11.84
CA LEU A 380 -14.53 -21.22 -11.35
C LEU A 380 -15.00 -20.55 -10.06
N TRP A 381 -14.10 -20.36 -9.09
CA TRP A 381 -14.42 -19.68 -7.83
C TRP A 381 -15.01 -18.29 -8.06
N HIS A 382 -14.42 -17.52 -8.97
CA HIS A 382 -14.90 -16.17 -9.26
C HIS A 382 -16.25 -16.15 -9.95
N GLN A 383 -16.56 -17.14 -10.76
CA GLN A 383 -17.88 -17.29 -11.37
C GLN A 383 -18.94 -17.72 -10.32
N PHE A 384 -18.59 -18.63 -9.42
CA PHE A 384 -19.53 -19.18 -8.43
C PHE A 384 -19.68 -18.29 -7.19
N LYS A 385 -18.69 -17.49 -6.82
CA LYS A 385 -18.72 -16.64 -5.62
C LYS A 385 -19.94 -15.69 -5.55
N PRO A 386 -20.35 -14.98 -6.62
CA PRO A 386 -21.55 -14.15 -6.59
C PRO A 386 -22.83 -14.96 -6.35
N TRP A 387 -22.91 -16.13 -6.98
CA TRP A 387 -24.05 -17.06 -6.79
C TRP A 387 -24.11 -17.58 -5.35
N LEU A 388 -23.00 -17.99 -4.77
CA LEU A 388 -22.92 -18.41 -3.37
C LEU A 388 -23.32 -17.30 -2.39
N LYS A 389 -22.95 -16.04 -2.68
CA LYS A 389 -23.37 -14.89 -1.87
C LYS A 389 -24.89 -14.69 -1.94
N LYS A 390 -25.48 -14.76 -3.14
CA LYS A 390 -26.93 -14.67 -3.34
C LYS A 390 -27.66 -15.81 -2.64
N TRP A 391 -27.15 -17.03 -2.78
CA TRP A 391 -27.72 -18.21 -2.15
C TRP A 391 -27.68 -18.10 -0.61
N ARG A 392 -26.56 -17.70 -0.01
CA ARG A 392 -26.45 -17.45 1.45
C ARG A 392 -27.40 -16.35 1.93
N ALA A 393 -27.51 -15.26 1.20
CA ALA A 393 -28.43 -14.18 1.53
C ALA A 393 -29.89 -14.64 1.49
N TRP A 394 -30.24 -15.45 0.48
CA TRP A 394 -31.57 -16.04 0.39
C TRP A 394 -31.87 -17.00 1.55
N HIS A 395 -30.95 -17.89 1.90
CA HIS A 395 -31.10 -18.77 3.05
C HIS A 395 -31.18 -18.03 4.39
N ALA A 396 -30.45 -16.97 4.55
CA ALA A 396 -30.54 -16.13 5.74
C ALA A 396 -31.89 -15.39 5.85
N SER A 397 -32.52 -15.05 4.72
CA SER A 397 -33.83 -14.41 4.68
C SER A 397 -34.99 -15.43 4.88
N VAL A 398 -34.76 -16.71 4.61
CA VAL A 398 -35.77 -17.80 4.76
C VAL A 398 -35.65 -18.48 6.13
N ALA A 399 -34.55 -18.26 6.86
CA ALA A 399 -34.44 -18.81 8.23
C ALA A 399 -35.55 -18.20 9.11
N PRO A 400 -36.35 -19.01 9.80
CA PRO A 400 -37.38 -18.49 10.68
C PRO A 400 -36.75 -17.60 11.73
N ALA A 401 -37.35 -16.42 11.96
CA ALA A 401 -36.92 -15.51 13.00
C ALA A 401 -36.77 -16.29 14.31
N SER A 402 -35.61 -16.26 14.92
CA SER A 402 -35.40 -16.85 16.24
C SER A 402 -36.52 -16.35 17.15
N PRO A 403 -37.13 -17.21 17.97
CA PRO A 403 -38.19 -16.78 18.88
C PRO A 403 -37.64 -15.61 19.74
N PRO A 404 -38.48 -14.58 19.98
CA PRO A 404 -38.06 -13.45 20.76
C PRO A 404 -37.50 -13.96 22.11
N THR A 405 -36.26 -13.55 22.42
CA THR A 405 -35.67 -13.82 23.73
C THR A 405 -36.68 -13.40 24.79
N PRO A 406 -37.08 -14.24 25.74
CA PRO A 406 -38.06 -13.87 26.73
C PRO A 406 -37.55 -12.62 27.45
N THR A 407 -38.34 -11.58 27.36
CA THR A 407 -38.11 -10.29 28.08
C THR A 407 -37.97 -10.65 29.55
N ARG A 408 -36.78 -10.43 30.09
CA ARG A 408 -36.52 -10.61 31.52
C ARG A 408 -37.49 -9.70 32.27
N VAL A 409 -38.52 -10.31 32.82
CA VAL A 409 -39.48 -9.61 33.69
C VAL A 409 -38.65 -9.05 34.84
N ASP A 410 -38.55 -7.74 34.88
CA ASP A 410 -37.97 -6.99 36.00
C ASP A 410 -38.76 -7.38 37.28
N LYS A 411 -38.18 -8.26 38.09
CA LYS A 411 -38.66 -8.45 39.47
C LYS A 411 -38.37 -7.16 40.21
N GLY A 412 -39.46 -6.45 40.52
CA GLY A 412 -39.43 -5.24 41.31
C GLY A 412 -38.63 -5.40 42.60
N PRO A 413 -38.22 -4.29 43.21
CA PRO A 413 -37.34 -4.30 44.38
C PRO A 413 -37.94 -5.04 45.57
N ALA A 414 -37.13 -5.95 46.14
CA ALA A 414 -37.46 -6.66 47.36
C ALA A 414 -37.64 -5.66 48.54
N PRO A 415 -38.56 -5.95 49.52
CA PRO A 415 -38.79 -5.04 50.62
C PRO A 415 -37.63 -4.98 51.57
N THR A 416 -37.31 -3.74 51.94
CA THR A 416 -36.33 -3.35 52.95
C THR A 416 -36.69 -3.98 54.32
N GLU A 417 -35.84 -4.87 54.81
CA GLU A 417 -35.88 -5.31 56.20
C GLU A 417 -35.06 -4.36 57.09
N LYS A 418 -35.76 -3.77 58.06
CA LYS A 418 -35.23 -2.89 59.09
C LYS A 418 -34.48 -3.66 60.16
N ASN A 419 -33.33 -3.13 60.54
CA ASN A 419 -32.68 -3.11 61.85
C ASN A 419 -32.64 -4.41 62.69
N ARG A 420 -31.44 -4.90 62.95
CA ARG A 420 -31.06 -5.25 64.33
C ARG A 420 -29.56 -4.98 64.58
N GLU A 421 -29.33 -4.09 65.56
CA GLU A 421 -28.04 -3.85 66.21
C GLU A 421 -27.48 -5.09 66.88
N GLY A 422 -26.16 -5.23 66.92
CA GLY A 422 -25.50 -6.20 67.78
C GLY A 422 -23.99 -6.20 67.68
N LYS A 423 -23.35 -5.34 68.44
CA LYS A 423 -21.99 -5.39 69.00
C LYS A 423 -21.25 -6.73 68.91
N HIS A 424 -19.98 -6.76 68.46
CA HIS A 424 -18.80 -7.08 69.26
C HIS A 424 -17.50 -7.23 68.45
N ALA A 425 -16.51 -6.41 68.88
CA ALA A 425 -15.11 -6.76 69.13
C ALA A 425 -14.21 -7.37 68.03
N SER A 426 -13.20 -6.59 67.69
CA SER A 426 -11.86 -7.05 67.20
C SER A 426 -11.16 -7.94 68.28
N PRO A 427 -10.08 -8.73 67.95
CA PRO A 427 -8.83 -8.16 67.51
C PRO A 427 -7.94 -9.04 66.59
N SER A 428 -7.02 -8.34 65.89
CA SER A 428 -5.61 -8.65 65.61
C SER A 428 -5.08 -10.07 65.39
N HIS A 429 -4.34 -10.25 64.30
CA HIS A 429 -2.95 -10.72 64.13
C HIS A 429 -2.67 -11.06 62.69
N SER A 430 -1.74 -10.38 62.00
CA SER A 430 -0.29 -10.58 61.95
C SER A 430 0.18 -11.77 61.06
N GLN A 431 0.94 -11.41 60.05
CA GLN A 431 2.07 -12.15 59.45
C GLN A 431 1.75 -13.40 58.56
N ARG A 432 1.96 -13.33 57.28
CA ARG A 432 3.25 -13.48 56.57
C ARG A 432 3.06 -13.16 55.09
#